data_1282152ab5ed6239cb52a061b5d5b7cf
#
_entry.id   1282152ab5ed6239cb52a061b5d5b7cf
#
_cell.length_a   1.000
_cell.length_b   1.000
_cell.length_c   1.000
_cell.angle_alpha   90.00
_cell.angle_beta   90.00
_cell.angle_gamma   90.00
#
_symmetry.space_group_name_H-M   'P 1'
#
loop_
_entity.id
_entity.type
_entity.pdbx_description
1 polymer ?
#
loop_
_entity_poly.entity_id
_entity_poly.type
_entity_poly.pdbx_seq_one_letter_code
_entity_poly.pdbx_strand_id
1 'polypeptide(L)'
;SEFSTGEYLCVEGGCKYSKYLLKDAVPVCGGLYVEDYKRDVNQFQKAVRMNLKESDGVMIFDIVHIIRNGWWDELKEALDETKPDEARMIKGTVTCDGKGIANVVVTDGQRCVTTDKNGIYHLPNLGNTRFVYITTPAGYLTDCEQTIPRFYQEIDLNETNEYNFRLKKNPKDDSKHLFVLEADVQ
;
A
#
# COMPACT_ATOMS: atom_id res chain seq x y z
N SER A 1 5.29 -18.93 27.69
CA SER A 1 5.06 -18.07 26.53
C SER A 1 6.39 -17.41 26.15
N GLU A 2 6.63 -17.18 24.87
CA GLU A 2 7.83 -16.46 24.38
C GLU A 2 7.88 -15.00 24.82
N PHE A 3 6.80 -14.48 25.36
CA PHE A 3 6.68 -13.07 25.78
C PHE A 3 6.37 -13.00 27.27
N SER A 4 7.10 -12.16 28.00
CA SER A 4 6.78 -11.81 29.37
C SER A 4 5.63 -10.81 29.45
N THR A 5 4.95 -10.73 30.60
CA THR A 5 3.77 -9.86 30.79
C THR A 5 4.04 -8.38 30.52
N GLY A 6 5.29 -7.91 30.59
CA GLY A 6 5.66 -6.52 30.32
C GLY A 6 6.02 -6.21 28.87
N GLU A 7 6.39 -7.22 28.08
CA GLU A 7 6.92 -6.99 26.72
C GLU A 7 5.86 -6.52 25.73
N TYR A 8 4.61 -6.96 25.86
CA TYR A 8 3.54 -6.55 24.98
C TYR A 8 2.93 -5.17 25.32
N LEU A 9 3.37 -4.53 26.40
CA LEU A 9 2.91 -3.19 26.78
C LEU A 9 3.69 -2.06 26.08
N CYS A 10 4.78 -2.35 25.41
CA CYS A 10 5.51 -1.39 24.57
C CYS A 10 5.15 -1.55 23.09
N VAL A 11 5.45 -0.54 22.29
CA VAL A 11 5.14 -0.55 20.85
C VAL A 11 5.72 -1.77 20.15
N GLU A 12 7.02 -2.05 20.37
CA GLU A 12 7.71 -3.18 19.76
C GLU A 12 7.09 -4.52 20.19
N GLY A 13 6.97 -4.74 21.49
CA GLY A 13 6.44 -5.99 22.05
C GLY A 13 4.98 -6.21 21.67
N GLY A 14 4.16 -5.15 21.66
CA GLY A 14 2.76 -5.20 21.25
C GLY A 14 2.59 -5.64 19.79
N CYS A 15 3.37 -5.06 18.89
CA CYS A 15 3.36 -5.45 17.47
C CYS A 15 3.83 -6.90 17.27
N LYS A 16 4.97 -7.28 17.85
CA LYS A 16 5.49 -8.66 17.79
C LYS A 16 4.51 -9.68 18.36
N TYR A 17 3.91 -9.38 19.49
CA TYR A 17 2.94 -10.28 20.14
C TYR A 17 1.68 -10.46 19.28
N SER A 18 1.17 -9.37 18.69
CA SER A 18 0.03 -9.44 17.79
C SER A 18 0.32 -10.29 16.54
N LYS A 19 1.49 -10.09 15.91
CA LYS A 19 1.91 -10.91 14.75
C LYS A 19 2.12 -12.39 15.15
N TYR A 20 2.71 -12.65 16.29
CA TYR A 20 2.86 -14.00 16.83
C TYR A 20 1.52 -14.72 17.02
N LEU A 21 0.52 -14.04 17.61
CA LEU A 21 -0.80 -14.62 17.82
C LEU A 21 -1.55 -14.89 16.50
N LEU A 22 -1.43 -13.95 15.57
CA LEU A 22 -2.13 -14.01 14.27
C LEU A 22 -1.39 -14.86 13.23
N LYS A 23 -0.13 -15.26 13.52
CA LYS A 23 0.71 -16.08 12.62
C LYS A 23 0.77 -15.52 11.19
N ASP A 24 0.84 -14.20 11.07
CA ASP A 24 0.82 -13.45 9.81
C ASP A 24 -0.40 -13.74 8.90
N ALA A 25 -1.49 -14.27 9.46
CA ALA A 25 -2.71 -14.59 8.70
C ALA A 25 -3.43 -13.33 8.19
N VAL A 26 -3.22 -12.19 8.85
CA VAL A 26 -3.79 -10.87 8.47
C VAL A 26 -2.76 -9.77 8.75
N PRO A 27 -2.79 -8.66 7.98
CA PRO A 27 -1.97 -7.49 8.29
C PRO A 27 -2.27 -6.91 9.67
N VAL A 28 -1.21 -6.50 10.37
CA VAL A 28 -1.30 -5.87 11.69
C VAL A 28 -0.83 -4.43 11.59
N CYS A 29 -1.70 -3.47 11.94
CA CYS A 29 -1.32 -2.07 12.09
C CYS A 29 -1.22 -1.74 13.59
N GLY A 30 -0.05 -1.30 14.03
CA GLY A 30 0.13 -0.86 15.41
C GLY A 30 -0.43 0.55 15.61
N GLY A 31 -1.20 0.74 16.70
CA GLY A 31 -1.77 2.04 17.07
C GLY A 31 -0.82 2.84 17.94
N LEU A 32 -0.66 4.13 17.63
CA LEU A 32 0.09 5.09 18.45
C LEU A 32 -0.83 6.22 18.91
N TYR A 33 -0.93 6.43 20.22
CA TYR A 33 -1.62 7.57 20.79
C TYR A 33 -0.64 8.72 20.99
N VAL A 34 -0.76 9.77 20.20
CA VAL A 34 0.22 10.87 20.11
C VAL A 34 0.40 11.61 21.43
N GLU A 35 -0.67 11.79 22.21
CA GLU A 35 -0.62 12.49 23.50
C GLU A 35 0.31 11.82 24.52
N ASP A 36 0.51 10.51 24.44
CA ASP A 36 1.39 9.76 25.35
C ASP A 36 2.87 10.19 25.24
N TYR A 37 3.25 10.78 24.12
CA TYR A 37 4.62 11.27 23.89
C TYR A 37 4.91 12.65 24.49
N LYS A 38 3.94 13.29 25.18
CA LYS A 38 4.11 14.50 25.99
C LYS A 38 4.91 15.62 25.32
N ARG A 39 4.75 15.81 24.02
CA ARG A 39 5.47 16.74 23.15
C ARG A 39 6.95 16.37 22.89
N ASP A 40 7.36 15.14 23.16
CA ASP A 40 8.66 14.61 22.77
C ASP A 40 8.58 14.00 21.37
N VAL A 41 8.87 14.83 20.35
CA VAL A 41 8.81 14.43 18.94
C VAL A 41 9.81 13.32 18.61
N ASN A 42 10.98 13.29 19.26
CA ASN A 42 11.98 12.26 19.00
C ASN A 42 11.48 10.88 19.47
N GLN A 43 10.81 10.86 20.63
CA GLN A 43 10.22 9.62 21.13
C GLN A 43 9.05 9.17 20.26
N PHE A 44 8.24 10.10 19.76
CA PHE A 44 7.16 9.81 18.82
C PHE A 44 7.71 9.25 17.50
N GLN A 45 8.71 9.90 16.87
CA GLN A 45 9.36 9.39 15.66
C GLN A 45 9.94 7.99 15.86
N LYS A 46 10.62 7.76 17.00
CA LYS A 46 11.15 6.43 17.35
C LYS A 46 10.04 5.38 17.43
N ALA A 47 8.90 5.72 18.01
CA ALA A 47 7.75 4.82 18.09
C ALA A 47 7.14 4.53 16.72
N VAL A 48 7.04 5.53 15.83
CA VAL A 48 6.58 5.34 14.44
C VAL A 48 7.50 4.37 13.70
N ARG A 49 8.83 4.59 13.74
CA ARG A 49 9.82 3.71 13.09
C ARG A 49 9.77 2.29 13.64
N MET A 50 9.67 2.14 14.97
CA MET A 50 9.58 0.84 15.63
C MET A 50 8.30 0.10 15.24
N ASN A 51 7.17 0.81 15.17
CA ASN A 51 5.91 0.26 14.74
C ASN A 51 6.01 -0.27 13.30
N LEU A 52 6.53 0.55 12.37
CA LEU A 52 6.70 0.16 10.96
C LEU A 52 7.70 -1.00 10.77
N LYS A 53 8.67 -1.14 11.67
CA LYS A 53 9.60 -2.26 11.65
C LYS A 53 8.96 -3.58 12.06
N GLU A 54 8.07 -3.55 13.06
CA GLU A 54 7.54 -4.75 13.71
C GLU A 54 6.08 -5.06 13.33
N SER A 55 5.45 -4.23 12.48
CA SER A 55 4.09 -4.42 11.98
C SER A 55 3.97 -4.06 10.50
N ASP A 56 2.79 -4.25 9.93
CA ASP A 56 2.53 -4.00 8.50
C ASP A 56 2.08 -2.57 8.23
N GLY A 57 1.91 -1.77 9.27
CA GLY A 57 1.51 -0.37 9.17
C GLY A 57 1.36 0.32 10.51
N VAL A 58 1.17 1.63 10.49
CA VAL A 58 0.95 2.44 11.68
C VAL A 58 -0.39 3.17 11.61
N MET A 59 -1.13 3.15 12.70
CA MET A 59 -2.32 3.94 12.89
C MET A 59 -2.04 5.05 13.92
N ILE A 60 -2.21 6.30 13.52
CA ILE A 60 -1.96 7.46 14.37
C ILE A 60 -3.28 7.93 15.00
N PHE A 61 -3.39 7.88 16.30
CA PHE A 61 -4.52 8.40 17.06
C PHE A 61 -4.05 9.54 17.98
N ASP A 62 -4.49 10.79 17.82
CA ASP A 62 -5.26 11.25 16.68
C ASP A 62 -4.53 12.40 15.95
N ILE A 63 -5.00 12.73 14.77
CA ILE A 63 -4.41 13.74 13.90
C ILE A 63 -4.43 15.15 14.53
N VAL A 64 -5.33 15.42 15.47
CA VAL A 64 -5.43 16.72 16.16
C VAL A 64 -4.15 17.02 16.94
N HIS A 65 -3.52 16.01 17.53
CA HIS A 65 -2.26 16.18 18.26
C HIS A 65 -1.08 16.44 17.33
N ILE A 66 -1.07 15.83 16.12
CA ILE A 66 -0.06 16.13 15.08
C ILE A 66 -0.18 17.60 14.66
N ILE A 67 -1.42 18.08 14.42
CA ILE A 67 -1.68 19.48 14.05
C ILE A 67 -1.26 20.44 15.17
N ARG A 68 -1.67 20.18 16.40
CA ARG A 68 -1.34 21.03 17.55
C ARG A 68 0.15 21.16 17.84
N ASN A 69 0.87 20.07 17.65
CA ASN A 69 2.30 20.02 17.90
C ASN A 69 3.12 20.48 16.71
N GLY A 70 2.52 20.61 15.52
CA GLY A 70 3.22 20.95 14.28
C GLY A 70 4.13 19.83 13.76
N TRP A 71 3.80 18.56 14.03
CA TRP A 71 4.67 17.40 13.79
C TRP A 71 4.47 16.71 12.43
N TRP A 72 4.01 17.43 11.41
CA TRP A 72 3.82 16.88 10.09
C TRP A 72 5.12 16.48 9.40
N ASP A 73 6.13 17.34 9.48
CA ASP A 73 7.42 17.10 8.84
C ASP A 73 8.15 15.95 9.53
N GLU A 74 8.11 15.89 10.86
CA GLU A 74 8.72 14.83 11.65
C GLU A 74 8.01 13.48 11.45
N LEU A 75 6.67 13.48 11.32
CA LEU A 75 5.93 12.28 10.96
C LEU A 75 6.32 11.79 9.56
N LYS A 76 6.38 12.70 8.59
CA LYS A 76 6.78 12.39 7.22
C LYS A 76 8.20 11.82 7.19
N GLU A 77 9.15 12.44 7.89
CA GLU A 77 10.53 11.94 7.99
C GLU A 77 10.57 10.51 8.56
N ALA A 78 9.83 10.25 9.65
CA ALA A 78 9.77 8.92 10.25
C ALA A 78 9.16 7.86 9.32
N LEU A 79 8.24 8.25 8.44
CA LEU A 79 7.65 7.38 7.42
C LEU A 79 8.60 7.18 6.23
N ASP A 80 9.35 8.21 5.84
CA ASP A 80 10.24 8.19 4.66
C ASP A 80 11.53 7.39 4.90
N GLU A 81 11.99 7.24 6.15
CA GLU A 81 13.15 6.41 6.49
C GLU A 81 12.96 4.92 6.21
N THR A 82 11.72 4.49 6.01
CA THR A 82 11.39 3.14 5.53
C THR A 82 11.48 3.04 4.01
N LYS A 83 12.47 3.67 3.38
CA LYS A 83 12.65 3.57 1.92
C LYS A 83 12.81 2.11 1.52
N PRO A 84 12.03 1.64 0.55
CA PRO A 84 12.16 0.27 0.07
C PRO A 84 13.56 0.05 -0.50
N ASP A 85 14.11 -1.12 -0.25
CA ASP A 85 15.31 -1.61 -0.95
C ASP A 85 15.04 -1.57 -2.47
N GLU A 86 16.00 -1.06 -3.26
CA GLU A 86 15.90 -1.06 -4.73
C GLU A 86 15.69 -2.47 -5.30
N ALA A 87 16.19 -3.49 -4.62
CA ALA A 87 15.97 -4.90 -4.95
C ALA A 87 14.49 -5.34 -4.89
N ARG A 88 13.63 -4.57 -4.23
CA ARG A 88 12.19 -4.83 -4.10
C ARG A 88 11.33 -3.91 -4.96
N MET A 89 11.90 -3.22 -5.92
CA MET A 89 11.13 -2.40 -6.86
C MET A 89 10.41 -3.29 -7.88
N ILE A 90 9.10 -3.21 -7.90
CA ILE A 90 8.27 -3.71 -8.98
C ILE A 90 8.31 -2.71 -10.13
N LYS A 91 8.52 -3.18 -11.33
CA LYS A 91 8.52 -2.37 -12.54
C LYS A 91 7.65 -3.03 -13.62
N GLY A 92 7.32 -2.28 -14.64
CA GLY A 92 6.58 -2.81 -15.78
C GLY A 92 6.06 -1.73 -16.70
N THR A 93 5.25 -2.16 -17.64
CA THR A 93 4.62 -1.29 -18.63
C THR A 93 3.12 -1.51 -18.69
N VAL A 94 2.40 -0.45 -18.99
CA VAL A 94 0.97 -0.51 -19.36
C VAL A 94 0.84 -0.08 -20.79
N THR A 95 0.35 -0.95 -21.67
CA THR A 95 0.33 -0.74 -23.13
C THR A 95 -1.04 -1.01 -23.75
N CYS A 96 -1.32 -0.35 -24.86
CA CYS A 96 -2.41 -0.67 -25.78
C CYS A 96 -1.86 -0.68 -27.21
N ASP A 97 -2.09 -1.76 -27.95
CA ASP A 97 -1.59 -1.94 -29.32
C ASP A 97 -0.08 -1.67 -29.46
N GLY A 98 0.68 -2.12 -28.45
CA GLY A 98 2.14 -1.94 -28.39
C GLY A 98 2.62 -0.53 -28.04
N LYS A 99 1.71 0.42 -27.76
CA LYS A 99 2.04 1.78 -27.33
C LYS A 99 1.80 1.94 -25.84
N GLY A 100 2.73 2.60 -25.15
CA GLY A 100 2.58 2.91 -23.73
C GLY A 100 1.41 3.85 -23.47
N ILE A 101 0.75 3.65 -22.33
CA ILE A 101 -0.33 4.50 -21.85
C ILE A 101 0.15 5.26 -20.62
N ALA A 102 0.16 6.57 -20.69
CA ALA A 102 0.55 7.46 -19.61
C ALA A 102 -0.56 7.62 -18.56
N ASN A 103 -0.14 7.99 -17.33
CA ASN A 103 -1.03 8.32 -16.23
C ASN A 103 -1.97 7.19 -15.78
N VAL A 104 -1.61 5.95 -16.03
CA VAL A 104 -2.33 4.80 -15.48
C VAL A 104 -1.87 4.59 -14.04
N VAL A 105 -2.80 4.53 -13.10
CA VAL A 105 -2.48 4.24 -11.71
C VAL A 105 -2.15 2.77 -11.54
N VAL A 106 -1.00 2.49 -10.95
CA VAL A 106 -0.54 1.15 -10.58
C VAL A 106 -0.34 1.11 -9.08
N THR A 107 -0.80 0.04 -8.44
CA THR A 107 -0.75 -0.10 -6.98
C THR A 107 -0.56 -1.55 -6.56
N ASP A 108 -0.02 -1.76 -5.38
CA ASP A 108 0.05 -3.04 -4.68
C ASP A 108 -0.93 -3.10 -3.48
N GLY A 109 -1.82 -2.10 -3.38
CA GLY A 109 -2.77 -1.95 -2.28
C GLY A 109 -2.25 -1.10 -1.12
N GLN A 110 -0.96 -0.85 -1.06
CA GLN A 110 -0.34 0.00 -0.02
C GLN A 110 0.23 1.29 -0.62
N ARG A 111 0.80 1.19 -1.81
CA ARG A 111 1.42 2.32 -2.52
C ARG A 111 0.83 2.46 -3.91
N CYS A 112 0.84 3.68 -4.42
CA CYS A 112 0.37 4.01 -5.76
C CYS A 112 1.44 4.79 -6.51
N VAL A 113 1.59 4.46 -7.79
CA VAL A 113 2.37 5.24 -8.75
C VAL A 113 1.57 5.42 -10.03
N THR A 114 2.03 6.28 -10.92
CA THR A 114 1.45 6.43 -12.25
C THR A 114 2.49 6.11 -13.32
N THR A 115 2.03 5.57 -14.44
CA THR A 115 2.89 5.36 -15.59
C THR A 115 3.35 6.68 -16.21
N ASP A 116 4.58 6.69 -16.70
CA ASP A 116 5.15 7.81 -17.47
C ASP A 116 4.57 7.90 -18.89
N LYS A 117 5.10 8.84 -19.70
CA LYS A 117 4.70 9.04 -21.11
C LYS A 117 4.90 7.82 -22.02
N ASN A 118 5.76 6.89 -21.63
CA ASN A 118 6.03 5.65 -22.34
C ASN A 118 5.25 4.45 -21.78
N GLY A 119 4.38 4.69 -20.79
CA GLY A 119 3.63 3.66 -20.10
C GLY A 119 4.45 2.88 -19.06
N ILE A 120 5.64 3.36 -18.68
CA ILE A 120 6.54 2.69 -17.74
C ILE A 120 6.20 3.12 -16.31
N TYR A 121 6.27 2.18 -15.37
CA TYR A 121 6.12 2.46 -13.95
C TYR A 121 7.20 1.77 -13.10
N HIS A 122 7.46 2.34 -11.93
CA HIS A 122 8.30 1.77 -10.89
C HIS A 122 7.57 1.92 -9.56
N LEU A 123 7.16 0.79 -8.98
CA LEU A 123 6.37 0.74 -7.74
C LEU A 123 7.24 0.16 -6.62
N PRO A 124 7.55 0.96 -5.58
CA PRO A 124 8.22 0.44 -4.39
C PRO A 124 7.36 -0.64 -3.72
N ASN A 125 7.91 -1.83 -3.50
CA ASN A 125 7.24 -2.93 -2.82
C ASN A 125 7.91 -3.25 -1.48
N LEU A 126 7.13 -3.36 -0.41
CA LEU A 126 7.62 -3.66 0.93
C LEU A 126 7.75 -5.17 1.20
N GLY A 127 7.39 -6.01 0.22
CA GLY A 127 7.51 -7.47 0.31
C GLY A 127 6.38 -8.17 1.06
N ASN A 128 5.35 -7.45 1.47
CA ASN A 128 4.19 -7.97 2.20
C ASN A 128 2.86 -7.86 1.42
N THR A 129 2.94 -7.55 0.14
CA THR A 129 1.78 -7.45 -0.75
C THR A 129 1.76 -8.62 -1.72
N ARG A 130 0.57 -9.13 -2.00
CA ARG A 130 0.37 -10.33 -2.82
C ARG A 130 0.12 -10.02 -4.28
N PHE A 131 -0.43 -8.85 -4.59
CA PHE A 131 -0.86 -8.49 -5.94
C PHE A 131 -0.39 -7.10 -6.32
N VAL A 132 -0.07 -6.94 -7.59
CA VAL A 132 0.03 -5.65 -8.27
C VAL A 132 -1.14 -5.51 -9.23
N TYR A 133 -1.77 -4.34 -9.29
CA TYR A 133 -2.93 -4.10 -10.13
C TYR A 133 -3.00 -2.66 -10.64
N ILE A 134 -3.75 -2.49 -11.71
CA ILE A 134 -3.98 -1.18 -12.34
C ILE A 134 -5.42 -0.73 -12.17
N THR A 135 -5.63 0.57 -12.08
CA THR A 135 -6.94 1.16 -12.31
C THR A 135 -7.14 1.31 -13.83
N THR A 136 -8.11 0.59 -14.40
CA THR A 136 -8.38 0.67 -15.83
C THR A 136 -8.79 2.10 -16.19
N PRO A 137 -8.03 2.82 -17.04
CA PRO A 137 -8.36 4.19 -17.38
C PRO A 137 -9.54 4.26 -18.34
N ALA A 138 -10.24 5.40 -18.36
CA ALA A 138 -11.35 5.65 -19.29
C ALA A 138 -10.89 5.45 -20.75
N GLY A 139 -11.76 4.90 -21.58
CA GLY A 139 -11.47 4.59 -22.98
C GLY A 139 -10.69 3.29 -23.21
N TYR A 140 -10.46 2.51 -22.14
CA TYR A 140 -9.75 1.23 -22.24
C TYR A 140 -10.49 0.11 -21.52
N LEU A 141 -10.17 -1.12 -21.91
CA LEU A 141 -10.64 -2.36 -21.30
C LEU A 141 -9.44 -3.25 -20.99
N THR A 142 -9.51 -4.00 -19.91
CA THR A 142 -8.59 -5.10 -19.61
C THR A 142 -9.00 -6.35 -20.38
N ASP A 143 -8.06 -7.23 -20.66
CA ASP A 143 -8.39 -8.59 -21.09
C ASP A 143 -9.15 -9.32 -19.99
N CYS A 144 -10.03 -10.24 -20.38
CA CYS A 144 -10.73 -11.13 -19.46
C CYS A 144 -10.33 -12.57 -19.75
N GLU A 145 -10.03 -13.30 -18.69
CA GLU A 145 -9.93 -14.75 -18.77
C GLU A 145 -11.23 -15.33 -18.21
N GLN A 146 -12.00 -15.96 -19.10
CA GLN A 146 -13.39 -16.32 -18.82
C GLN A 146 -14.20 -15.07 -18.44
N THR A 147 -14.54 -14.89 -17.16
CA THR A 147 -15.30 -13.74 -16.63
C THR A 147 -14.44 -12.83 -15.73
N ILE A 148 -13.16 -13.17 -15.52
CA ILE A 148 -12.29 -12.44 -14.60
C ILE A 148 -11.46 -11.42 -15.37
N PRO A 149 -11.62 -10.10 -15.10
CA PRO A 149 -10.80 -9.07 -15.74
C PRO A 149 -9.33 -9.17 -15.27
N ARG A 150 -8.40 -9.06 -16.21
CA ARG A 150 -6.95 -9.16 -15.97
C ARG A 150 -6.33 -7.80 -15.67
N PHE A 151 -6.84 -7.10 -14.66
CA PHE A 151 -6.27 -5.84 -14.18
C PHE A 151 -5.25 -6.02 -13.05
N TYR A 152 -4.98 -7.27 -12.64
CA TYR A 152 -4.05 -7.60 -11.56
C TYR A 152 -3.14 -8.77 -11.94
N GLN A 153 -2.00 -8.87 -11.27
CA GLN A 153 -1.07 -10.01 -11.31
C GLN A 153 -0.60 -10.35 -9.89
N GLU A 154 -0.38 -11.62 -9.63
CA GLU A 154 0.20 -12.08 -8.37
C GLU A 154 1.70 -11.78 -8.35
N ILE A 155 2.21 -11.27 -7.22
CA ILE A 155 3.61 -10.91 -7.05
C ILE A 155 4.38 -12.13 -6.58
N ASP A 156 5.39 -12.53 -7.37
CA ASP A 156 6.43 -13.47 -6.96
C ASP A 156 7.80 -12.87 -7.27
N LEU A 157 8.39 -12.23 -6.26
CA LEU A 157 9.70 -11.58 -6.39
C LEU A 157 10.87 -12.56 -6.51
N ASN A 158 10.64 -13.87 -6.32
CA ASN A 158 11.65 -14.90 -6.57
C ASN A 158 11.73 -15.25 -8.07
N GLU A 159 10.62 -15.06 -8.79
CA GLU A 159 10.56 -15.33 -10.24
C GLU A 159 10.82 -14.08 -11.07
N THR A 160 10.18 -12.96 -10.72
CA THR A 160 10.30 -11.71 -11.47
C THR A 160 9.97 -10.49 -10.63
N ASN A 161 10.54 -9.34 -11.01
CA ASN A 161 10.11 -8.03 -10.53
C ASN A 161 9.42 -7.20 -11.63
N GLU A 162 9.11 -7.81 -12.79
CA GLU A 162 8.53 -7.15 -13.94
C GLU A 162 7.10 -7.63 -14.19
N TYR A 163 6.12 -6.73 -14.13
CA TYR A 163 4.69 -7.00 -14.28
C TYR A 163 4.10 -6.05 -15.33
N ASN A 164 3.78 -6.60 -16.50
CA ASN A 164 3.30 -5.82 -17.65
C ASN A 164 1.80 -6.01 -17.85
N PHE A 165 1.09 -4.91 -18.14
CA PHE A 165 -0.35 -4.90 -18.39
C PHE A 165 -0.64 -4.52 -19.84
N ARG A 166 -1.58 -5.24 -20.45
CA ARG A 166 -2.07 -4.94 -21.80
C ARG A 166 -3.54 -4.55 -21.73
N LEU A 167 -3.85 -3.43 -22.34
CA LEU A 167 -5.21 -2.93 -22.45
C LEU A 167 -5.65 -2.93 -23.93
N LYS A 168 -6.94 -2.92 -24.14
CA LYS A 168 -7.59 -2.75 -25.43
C LYS A 168 -8.37 -1.44 -25.45
N LYS A 169 -8.54 -0.82 -26.60
CA LYS A 169 -9.44 0.31 -26.74
C LYS A 169 -10.87 -0.11 -26.41
N ASN A 170 -11.57 0.70 -25.61
CA ASN A 170 -12.99 0.53 -25.40
C ASN A 170 -13.73 1.03 -26.64
N PRO A 171 -14.51 0.17 -27.36
CA PRO A 171 -15.26 0.62 -28.52
C PRO A 171 -16.51 1.44 -28.14
N LYS A 172 -16.89 1.46 -26.86
CA LYS A 172 -18.03 2.20 -26.35
C LYS A 172 -17.58 3.52 -25.74
N ASP A 173 -18.41 4.55 -25.86
CA ASP A 173 -18.23 5.78 -25.10
C ASP A 173 -18.50 5.50 -23.61
N ASP A 174 -17.49 5.61 -22.79
CA ASP A 174 -17.55 5.45 -21.34
C ASP A 174 -17.45 6.78 -20.58
N SER A 175 -17.62 7.91 -21.28
CA SER A 175 -17.67 9.24 -20.68
C SER A 175 -18.85 9.42 -19.72
N LYS A 176 -19.88 8.59 -19.88
CA LYS A 176 -21.07 8.53 -19.02
C LYS A 176 -21.37 7.09 -18.64
N HIS A 177 -21.48 6.83 -17.36
CA HIS A 177 -21.86 5.52 -16.83
C HIS A 177 -22.81 5.68 -15.65
N LEU A 178 -23.64 4.67 -15.47
CA LEU A 178 -24.49 4.51 -14.30
C LEU A 178 -23.88 3.43 -13.40
N PHE A 179 -23.91 3.67 -12.12
CA PHE A 179 -23.66 2.63 -11.14
C PHE A 179 -24.83 2.56 -10.17
N VAL A 180 -25.13 1.37 -9.72
CA VAL A 180 -26.15 1.12 -8.69
C VAL A 180 -25.40 0.82 -7.38
N LEU A 181 -25.74 1.58 -6.35
CA LEU A 181 -25.31 1.28 -4.99
C LEU A 181 -26.48 0.53 -4.31
N GLU A 182 -26.29 -0.74 -4.07
CA GLU A 182 -27.24 -1.56 -3.34
C GLU A 182 -26.75 -1.78 -1.92
N ALA A 183 -27.50 -1.26 -0.96
CA ALA A 183 -27.24 -1.51 0.46
C ALA A 183 -28.20 -2.61 0.93
N ASP A 184 -27.77 -3.37 1.91
CA ASP A 184 -28.43 -4.50 2.55
C ASP A 184 -29.95 -4.50 2.40
N VAL A 185 -30.47 -5.35 1.49
CA VAL A 185 -31.91 -5.54 1.28
C VAL A 185 -32.31 -6.67 2.21
N GLN A 186 -33.02 -6.35 3.29
CA GLN A 186 -33.66 -7.33 4.15
C GLN A 186 -34.87 -7.95 3.46
#